data_1ff72f1f0a23d4c220c9565809522d97
#
_entry.id   1ff72f1f0a23d4c220c9565809522d97
#
_cell.length_a   1.000
_cell.length_b   1.000
_cell.length_c   1.000
_cell.angle_alpha   90.00
_cell.angle_beta   90.00
_cell.angle_gamma   90.00
#
_symmetry.space_group_name_H-M   'P 1'
#
loop_
_entity.id
_entity.type
_entity.pdbx_description
1 polymer ?
#
loop_
_entity_poly.entity_id
_entity_poly.type
_entity_poly.pdbx_seq_one_letter_code
_entity_poly.pdbx_strand_id
1 'polypeptide(L)'
;GSVDLTFVDAATGSVIDYAVALEIREGANNVSGKVLKEIAVDASENGKCTIEELPIGTYTIQVVSADAKSEIVAAPFSVTVVSGQTVTKTFSVTRIINDDQIRFVLRWGDEESDAPSDLDSHLVGPKASGNGKFHNYYSDKTYGDTDTQENYVTYADLDVDDTDWEGPETTTIYKQTAGTYSFYIY
;
A
#
# COMPACT_ATOMS: atom_id res chain seq x y z
N GLY A 1 13.91 21.42 7.43
CA GLY A 1 12.71 20.85 8.04
C GLY A 1 12.85 19.36 8.34
N SER A 2 11.78 18.76 8.80
CA SER A 2 11.74 17.32 9.09
C SER A 2 10.55 16.65 8.42
N VAL A 3 10.62 15.32 8.32
CA VAL A 3 9.51 14.49 7.82
C VAL A 3 9.27 13.36 8.82
N ASP A 4 8.05 13.31 9.35
CA ASP A 4 7.59 12.23 10.22
C ASP A 4 6.79 11.24 9.40
N LEU A 5 7.24 9.99 9.39
CA LEU A 5 6.62 8.91 8.64
C LEU A 5 6.00 7.88 9.58
N THR A 6 4.83 7.40 9.22
CA THR A 6 4.21 6.20 9.81
C THR A 6 3.99 5.18 8.70
N PHE A 7 4.46 3.95 8.91
CA PHE A 7 4.29 2.85 7.96
C PHE A 7 3.15 1.95 8.42
N VAL A 8 2.21 1.68 7.52
CA VAL A 8 1.10 0.76 7.75
C VAL A 8 1.17 -0.39 6.74
N ASP A 9 0.79 -1.57 7.18
CA ASP A 9 0.68 -2.73 6.29
C ASP A 9 -0.59 -2.62 5.46
N ALA A 10 -0.45 -2.63 4.15
CA ALA A 10 -1.57 -2.45 3.22
C ALA A 10 -2.62 -3.57 3.30
N ALA A 11 -2.27 -4.75 3.80
CA ALA A 11 -3.20 -5.86 3.95
C ALA A 11 -4.02 -5.82 5.23
N THR A 12 -3.57 -5.07 6.25
CA THR A 12 -4.23 -5.06 7.56
C THR A 12 -4.65 -3.67 8.01
N GLY A 13 -4.14 -2.60 7.36
CA GLY A 13 -4.30 -1.21 7.81
C GLY A 13 -3.56 -0.89 9.12
N SER A 14 -2.89 -1.86 9.72
CA SER A 14 -2.20 -1.70 11.00
C SER A 14 -0.77 -1.20 10.79
N VAL A 15 -0.25 -0.50 11.79
CA VAL A 15 1.17 -0.11 11.81
C VAL A 15 2.05 -1.36 11.72
N ILE A 16 3.12 -1.28 10.90
CA ILE A 16 4.01 -2.42 10.68
C ILE A 16 4.83 -2.76 11.95
N ASP A 17 5.12 -4.04 12.12
CA ASP A 17 5.95 -4.61 13.18
C ASP A 17 7.25 -5.24 12.66
N TYR A 18 7.65 -4.86 11.44
CA TYR A 18 8.84 -5.37 10.77
C TYR A 18 9.71 -4.23 10.25
N ALA A 19 10.98 -4.52 10.00
CA ALA A 19 11.95 -3.55 9.54
C ALA A 19 11.75 -3.20 8.07
N VAL A 20 11.97 -1.92 7.73
CA VAL A 20 12.06 -1.41 6.36
C VAL A 20 13.30 -0.54 6.20
N ALA A 21 13.76 -0.35 4.98
CA ALA A 21 14.80 0.61 4.67
C ALA A 21 14.26 1.67 3.71
N LEU A 22 14.76 2.89 3.85
CA LEU A 22 14.36 4.03 3.03
C LEU A 22 15.54 4.52 2.22
N GLU A 23 15.30 4.83 0.97
CA GLU A 23 16.18 5.60 0.12
C GLU A 23 15.55 6.96 -0.19
N ILE A 24 16.28 8.02 0.09
CA ILE A 24 15.84 9.39 -0.10
C ILE A 24 16.64 10.03 -1.23
N ARG A 25 15.94 10.59 -2.21
CA ARG A 25 16.52 11.27 -3.36
C ARG A 25 15.97 12.67 -3.52
N GLU A 26 16.77 13.60 -4.01
CA GLU A 26 16.32 14.96 -4.31
C GLU A 26 15.46 14.97 -5.58
N GLY A 27 14.40 15.76 -5.57
CA GLY A 27 13.42 15.90 -6.66
C GLY A 27 12.18 15.05 -6.51
N ALA A 28 11.12 15.43 -7.24
CA ALA A 28 9.88 14.69 -7.29
C ALA A 28 9.99 13.49 -8.24
N ASN A 29 9.38 12.36 -7.85
CA ASN A 29 9.31 11.12 -8.65
C ASN A 29 10.69 10.59 -9.10
N ASN A 30 11.73 10.88 -8.33
CA ASN A 30 13.11 10.50 -8.65
C ASN A 30 13.46 9.14 -8.04
N VAL A 31 13.17 8.04 -8.74
CA VAL A 31 13.38 6.67 -8.28
C VAL A 31 14.72 6.07 -8.71
N SER A 32 15.47 6.74 -9.60
CA SER A 32 16.73 6.22 -10.17
C SER A 32 17.92 7.15 -10.02
N GLY A 33 17.74 8.32 -9.43
CA GLY A 33 18.81 9.28 -9.17
C GLY A 33 19.72 8.86 -8.02
N LYS A 34 20.72 9.70 -7.75
CA LYS A 34 21.65 9.49 -6.63
C LYS A 34 20.88 9.45 -5.30
N VAL A 35 21.11 8.43 -4.51
CA VAL A 35 20.61 8.36 -3.13
C VAL A 35 21.34 9.44 -2.29
N LEU A 36 20.55 10.29 -1.67
CA LEU A 36 21.03 11.35 -0.79
C LEU A 36 21.24 10.82 0.64
N LYS A 37 20.30 10.03 1.11
CA LYS A 37 20.28 9.46 2.47
C LYS A 37 19.62 8.10 2.45
N GLU A 38 20.19 7.17 3.22
CA GLU A 38 19.59 5.86 3.51
C GLU A 38 19.26 5.81 4.99
N ILE A 39 18.10 5.23 5.33
CA ILE A 39 17.64 5.10 6.72
C ILE A 39 17.09 3.69 6.90
N ALA A 40 17.58 3.01 7.94
CA ALA A 40 16.96 1.78 8.41
C ALA A 40 15.92 2.13 9.48
N VAL A 41 14.75 1.51 9.37
CA VAL A 41 13.68 1.60 10.37
C VAL A 41 13.51 0.20 10.94
N ASP A 42 13.90 0.02 12.19
CA ASP A 42 13.81 -1.26 12.86
C ASP A 42 12.36 -1.60 13.26
N ALA A 43 12.06 -2.89 13.41
CA ALA A 43 10.75 -3.35 13.89
C ALA A 43 10.38 -2.75 15.27
N SER A 44 11.38 -2.46 16.11
CA SER A 44 11.19 -1.83 17.43
C SER A 44 10.73 -0.37 17.36
N GLU A 45 10.86 0.28 16.23
CA GLU A 45 10.38 1.66 15.99
C GLU A 45 8.85 1.73 15.79
N ASN A 46 8.17 0.58 15.83
CA ASN A 46 6.73 0.48 15.63
C ASN A 46 6.26 1.24 14.36
N GLY A 47 6.93 0.99 13.25
CA GLY A 47 6.61 1.57 11.96
C GLY A 47 6.70 3.09 11.89
N LYS A 48 7.50 3.73 12.75
CA LYS A 48 7.68 5.19 12.75
C LYS A 48 9.12 5.57 12.44
N CYS A 49 9.28 6.66 11.70
CA CYS A 49 10.58 7.22 11.37
C CYS A 49 10.50 8.73 11.25
N THR A 50 11.43 9.43 11.90
CA THR A 50 11.63 10.88 11.69
C THR A 50 12.88 11.12 10.88
N ILE A 51 12.74 11.80 9.76
CA ILE A 51 13.85 12.25 8.91
C ILE A 51 14.13 13.72 9.25
N GLU A 52 15.22 13.96 9.96
CA GLU A 52 15.61 15.29 10.39
C GLU A 52 16.60 15.94 9.41
N GLU A 53 16.73 17.27 9.53
CA GLU A 53 17.74 18.10 8.88
C GLU A 53 17.72 18.07 7.34
N LEU A 54 16.55 17.81 6.74
CA LEU A 54 16.44 17.96 5.29
C LEU A 54 16.44 19.45 4.90
N PRO A 55 17.25 19.87 3.93
CA PRO A 55 17.16 21.18 3.30
C PRO A 55 15.76 21.44 2.74
N ILE A 56 15.43 22.72 2.51
CA ILE A 56 14.21 23.09 1.81
C ILE A 56 14.27 22.51 0.39
N GLY A 57 13.23 21.80 -0.03
CA GLY A 57 13.18 21.17 -1.35
C GLY A 57 12.15 20.07 -1.42
N THR A 58 12.04 19.47 -2.60
CA THR A 58 11.20 18.29 -2.83
C THR A 58 12.08 17.06 -2.87
N TYR A 59 11.63 16.00 -2.22
CA TYR A 59 12.35 14.74 -2.11
C TYR A 59 11.44 13.58 -2.50
N THR A 60 12.01 12.56 -3.11
CA THR A 60 11.37 11.25 -3.29
C THR A 60 11.88 10.30 -2.23
N ILE A 61 10.96 9.68 -1.53
CA ILE A 61 11.22 8.64 -0.54
C ILE A 61 10.74 7.31 -1.12
N GLN A 62 11.63 6.34 -1.13
CA GLN A 62 11.35 4.99 -1.61
C GLN A 62 11.61 3.99 -0.49
N VAL A 63 10.63 3.13 -0.21
CA VAL A 63 10.82 2.00 0.70
C VAL A 63 11.47 0.87 -0.07
N VAL A 64 12.51 0.30 0.50
CA VAL A 64 13.21 -0.87 -0.03
C VAL A 64 13.24 -1.97 1.02
N SER A 65 13.44 -3.21 0.61
CA SER A 65 13.55 -4.32 1.55
C SER A 65 14.75 -4.13 2.48
N ALA A 66 14.53 -4.27 3.78
CA ALA A 66 15.60 -4.21 4.78
C ALA A 66 16.49 -5.46 4.75
N ASP A 67 15.99 -6.58 4.23
CA ASP A 67 16.76 -7.80 3.98
C ASP A 67 16.33 -8.47 2.66
N ALA A 68 17.22 -9.31 2.12
CA ALA A 68 17.00 -10.01 0.84
C ALA A 68 15.91 -11.12 0.89
N LYS A 69 15.32 -11.38 2.05
CA LYS A 69 14.31 -12.44 2.25
C LYS A 69 12.90 -11.92 2.37
N SER A 70 12.73 -10.64 2.68
CA SER A 70 11.43 -10.01 2.78
C SER A 70 11.24 -9.05 1.60
N GLU A 71 10.59 -9.51 0.55
CA GLU A 71 10.18 -8.62 -0.53
C GLU A 71 9.08 -7.68 -0.02
N ILE A 72 9.45 -6.43 0.18
CA ILE A 72 8.54 -5.36 0.54
C ILE A 72 8.30 -4.52 -0.70
N VAL A 73 7.04 -4.25 -0.98
CA VAL A 73 6.63 -3.39 -2.10
C VAL A 73 5.89 -2.19 -1.54
N ALA A 74 6.28 -1.01 -2.00
CA ALA A 74 5.59 0.24 -1.75
C ALA A 74 5.79 1.17 -2.95
N ALA A 75 4.78 1.94 -3.30
CA ALA A 75 4.94 3.00 -4.28
C ALA A 75 5.85 4.11 -3.70
N PRO A 76 6.84 4.62 -4.46
CA PRO A 76 7.60 5.79 -4.03
C PRO A 76 6.68 7.01 -3.93
N PHE A 77 7.00 7.93 -3.03
CA PHE A 77 6.23 9.16 -2.87
C PHE A 77 7.13 10.38 -2.77
N SER A 78 6.57 11.53 -3.08
CA SER A 78 7.29 12.80 -2.98
C SER A 78 6.78 13.64 -1.81
N VAL A 79 7.71 14.27 -1.10
CA VAL A 79 7.41 15.22 -0.02
C VAL A 79 8.11 16.54 -0.31
N THR A 80 7.44 17.64 0.05
CA THR A 80 8.05 18.97 -0.02
C THR A 80 8.36 19.45 1.39
N VAL A 81 9.63 19.66 1.65
CA VAL A 81 10.15 20.14 2.93
C VAL A 81 10.23 21.66 2.90
N VAL A 82 9.64 22.31 3.89
CA VAL A 82 9.69 23.75 4.09
C VAL A 82 10.41 24.11 5.38
N SER A 83 10.91 25.35 5.48
CA SER A 83 11.71 25.76 6.62
C SER A 83 10.93 25.75 7.93
N GLY A 84 11.50 25.12 8.94
CA GLY A 84 10.94 25.13 10.30
C GLY A 84 9.62 24.35 10.46
N GLN A 85 9.23 23.55 9.45
CA GLN A 85 8.03 22.72 9.51
C GLN A 85 8.40 21.24 9.52
N THR A 86 7.51 20.45 10.12
CA THR A 86 7.51 19.00 10.04
C THR A 86 6.38 18.57 9.12
N VAL A 87 6.70 17.77 8.11
CA VAL A 87 5.71 17.15 7.22
C VAL A 87 5.40 15.77 7.77
N THR A 88 4.15 15.49 8.06
CA THR A 88 3.72 14.16 8.53
C THR A 88 3.06 13.41 7.38
N LYS A 89 3.45 12.14 7.17
CA LYS A 89 2.85 11.26 6.15
C LYS A 89 2.71 9.83 6.64
N THR A 90 1.58 9.22 6.29
CA THR A 90 1.36 7.78 6.45
C THR A 90 1.69 7.06 5.15
N PHE A 91 2.33 5.91 5.27
CA PHE A 91 2.87 5.18 4.13
C PHE A 91 2.44 3.71 4.15
N SER A 92 1.82 3.26 3.08
CA SER A 92 1.40 1.86 2.96
C SER A 92 2.50 1.04 2.32
N VAL A 93 2.87 -0.03 2.99
CA VAL A 93 3.81 -1.04 2.51
C VAL A 93 3.12 -2.40 2.49
N THR A 94 3.54 -3.29 1.62
CA THR A 94 3.01 -4.65 1.59
C THR A 94 4.15 -5.64 1.42
N ARG A 95 4.03 -6.80 2.06
CA ARG A 95 4.89 -7.95 1.77
C ARG A 95 4.32 -8.72 0.61
N ILE A 96 5.17 -9.15 -0.31
CA ILE A 96 4.80 -10.16 -1.31
C ILE A 96 4.66 -11.48 -0.56
N ILE A 97 3.50 -12.09 -0.67
CA ILE A 97 3.17 -13.29 0.09
C ILE A 97 3.34 -14.55 -0.77
N ASN A 98 2.88 -14.55 -2.01
CA ASN A 98 2.98 -15.66 -2.96
C ASN A 98 2.95 -15.15 -4.40
N ASP A 99 3.58 -15.87 -5.32
CA ASP A 99 3.71 -15.50 -6.74
C ASP A 99 2.37 -15.50 -7.52
N ASP A 100 1.33 -16.16 -6.99
CA ASP A 100 0.01 -16.29 -7.62
C ASP A 100 -1.02 -15.29 -7.07
N GLN A 101 -0.64 -14.42 -6.14
CA GLN A 101 -1.49 -13.37 -5.59
C GLN A 101 -1.31 -12.04 -6.34
N ILE A 102 -2.39 -11.28 -6.41
CA ILE A 102 -2.38 -9.91 -6.92
C ILE A 102 -3.00 -9.01 -5.86
N ARG A 103 -2.31 -7.95 -5.49
CA ARG A 103 -2.83 -6.95 -4.55
C ARG A 103 -2.88 -5.59 -5.21
N PHE A 104 -4.03 -4.96 -5.10
CA PHE A 104 -4.27 -3.58 -5.47
C PHE A 104 -4.28 -2.74 -4.19
N VAL A 105 -3.43 -1.75 -4.13
CA VAL A 105 -3.39 -0.79 -3.02
C VAL A 105 -3.73 0.57 -3.59
N LEU A 106 -4.92 1.06 -3.26
CA LEU A 106 -5.39 2.38 -3.68
C LEU A 106 -4.98 3.40 -2.61
N ARG A 107 -4.40 4.50 -3.05
CA ARG A 107 -4.12 5.67 -2.24
C ARG A 107 -4.54 6.93 -2.98
N TRP A 108 -4.98 7.93 -2.22
CA TRP A 108 -5.40 9.22 -2.77
C TRP A 108 -4.86 10.38 -1.93
N GLY A 109 -5.34 11.57 -2.17
CA GLY A 109 -4.89 12.76 -1.45
C GLY A 109 -5.51 12.89 -0.07
N ASP A 110 -4.93 13.78 0.72
CA ASP A 110 -5.42 14.21 2.01
C ASP A 110 -6.52 15.28 1.88
N GLU A 111 -7.12 15.68 3.00
CA GLU A 111 -8.12 16.74 3.07
C GLU A 111 -7.60 18.08 2.50
N GLU A 112 -6.31 18.37 2.66
CA GLU A 112 -5.69 19.61 2.18
C GLU A 112 -5.51 19.62 0.65
N SER A 113 -5.51 18.46 0.01
CA SER A 113 -5.32 18.30 -1.44
C SER A 113 -6.60 18.42 -2.28
N ASP A 114 -7.75 18.72 -1.68
CA ASP A 114 -9.06 18.74 -2.34
C ASP A 114 -9.47 17.35 -2.92
N ALA A 115 -8.90 16.29 -2.37
CA ALA A 115 -9.24 14.91 -2.72
C ALA A 115 -10.59 14.51 -2.11
N PRO A 116 -11.29 13.52 -2.66
CA PRO A 116 -12.45 12.96 -1.99
C PRO A 116 -12.03 12.32 -0.66
N SER A 117 -12.91 12.38 0.34
CA SER A 117 -12.65 11.75 1.64
C SER A 117 -12.63 10.22 1.54
N ASP A 118 -13.38 9.70 0.58
CA ASP A 118 -13.61 8.26 0.42
C ASP A 118 -13.56 7.88 -1.06
N LEU A 119 -12.90 6.78 -1.37
CA LEU A 119 -12.81 6.19 -2.71
C LEU A 119 -13.01 4.68 -2.61
N ASP A 120 -14.10 4.21 -3.17
CA ASP A 120 -14.43 2.78 -3.20
C ASP A 120 -13.72 2.05 -4.34
N SER A 121 -13.01 0.99 -4.02
CA SER A 121 -12.49 0.06 -5.01
C SER A 121 -13.48 -1.05 -5.31
N HIS A 122 -13.56 -1.42 -6.56
CA HIS A 122 -14.41 -2.48 -7.07
C HIS A 122 -13.58 -3.48 -7.86
N LEU A 123 -13.64 -4.75 -7.47
CA LEU A 123 -13.01 -5.86 -8.20
C LEU A 123 -14.07 -6.81 -8.74
N VAL A 124 -14.12 -6.96 -10.05
CA VAL A 124 -14.98 -7.93 -10.74
C VAL A 124 -14.12 -8.99 -11.41
N GLY A 125 -14.36 -10.26 -11.11
CA GLY A 125 -13.59 -11.37 -11.67
C GLY A 125 -14.40 -12.62 -11.94
N PRO A 126 -13.80 -13.63 -12.60
CA PRO A 126 -14.48 -14.90 -12.87
C PRO A 126 -14.65 -15.70 -11.59
N LYS A 127 -15.79 -16.35 -11.44
CA LYS A 127 -16.03 -17.32 -10.35
C LYS A 127 -15.19 -18.57 -10.55
N ALA A 128 -14.72 -19.15 -9.47
CA ALA A 128 -13.91 -20.36 -9.48
C ALA A 128 -14.74 -21.60 -9.88
N SER A 129 -16.01 -21.64 -9.46
CA SER A 129 -16.95 -22.68 -9.85
C SER A 129 -18.11 -22.09 -10.64
N GLY A 130 -18.54 -22.81 -11.67
CA GLY A 130 -19.69 -22.43 -12.50
C GLY A 130 -19.39 -21.28 -13.46
N ASN A 131 -20.46 -20.68 -13.96
CA ASN A 131 -20.41 -19.55 -14.87
C ASN A 131 -20.77 -18.25 -14.11
N GLY A 132 -20.12 -17.16 -14.45
CA GLY A 132 -20.44 -15.85 -13.92
C GLY A 132 -19.23 -15.13 -13.35
N LYS A 133 -19.51 -13.99 -12.75
CA LYS A 133 -18.51 -13.12 -12.12
C LYS A 133 -18.85 -12.89 -10.66
N PHE A 134 -17.85 -12.70 -9.84
CA PHE A 134 -17.98 -12.10 -8.53
C PHE A 134 -17.75 -10.60 -8.61
N HIS A 135 -18.14 -9.87 -7.59
CA HIS A 135 -17.93 -8.45 -7.46
C HIS A 135 -17.64 -8.11 -5.99
N ASN A 136 -16.39 -7.80 -5.68
CA ASN A 136 -15.99 -7.35 -4.36
C ASN A 136 -15.97 -5.82 -4.32
N TYR A 137 -16.52 -5.24 -3.24
CA TYR A 137 -16.58 -3.83 -2.93
C TYR A 137 -17.01 -3.66 -1.46
N TYR A 138 -17.10 -2.46 -0.93
CA TYR A 138 -17.39 -2.21 0.50
C TYR A 138 -18.57 -3.00 1.09
N SER A 139 -19.61 -3.28 0.31
CA SER A 139 -20.81 -3.98 0.77
C SER A 139 -20.75 -5.50 0.59
N ASP A 140 -19.85 -6.02 -0.25
CA ASP A 140 -19.61 -7.45 -0.49
C ASP A 140 -18.11 -7.70 -0.62
N LYS A 141 -17.44 -7.69 0.53
CA LYS A 141 -15.98 -7.62 0.60
C LYS A 141 -15.28 -8.90 0.18
N THR A 142 -15.87 -10.07 0.43
CA THR A 142 -15.19 -11.36 0.29
C THR A 142 -15.85 -12.23 -0.77
N TYR A 143 -15.06 -12.68 -1.74
CA TYR A 143 -15.45 -13.78 -2.61
C TYR A 143 -14.70 -15.05 -2.22
N GLY A 144 -15.46 -16.07 -1.84
CA GLY A 144 -14.96 -17.41 -1.56
C GLY A 144 -15.78 -18.47 -2.28
N ASP A 145 -15.18 -19.63 -2.45
CA ASP A 145 -15.81 -20.78 -3.07
C ASP A 145 -15.27 -22.08 -2.48
N THR A 146 -15.94 -23.17 -2.74
CA THR A 146 -15.50 -24.50 -2.31
C THR A 146 -14.55 -25.08 -3.34
N ASP A 147 -13.36 -25.51 -2.92
CA ASP A 147 -12.40 -26.15 -3.80
C ASP A 147 -12.79 -27.61 -4.15
N THR A 148 -11.99 -28.28 -4.96
CA THR A 148 -12.22 -29.68 -5.37
C THR A 148 -12.11 -30.69 -4.23
N GLN A 149 -11.65 -30.27 -3.05
CA GLN A 149 -11.52 -31.08 -1.82
C GLN A 149 -12.58 -30.70 -0.79
N GLU A 150 -13.61 -29.95 -1.21
CA GLU A 150 -14.70 -29.44 -0.35
C GLU A 150 -14.25 -28.48 0.77
N ASN A 151 -13.06 -27.86 0.65
CA ASN A 151 -12.63 -26.82 1.57
C ASN A 151 -13.08 -25.45 1.06
N TYR A 152 -13.56 -24.62 1.98
CA TYR A 152 -13.82 -23.22 1.65
C TYR A 152 -12.49 -22.46 1.46
N VAL A 153 -12.37 -21.78 0.35
CA VAL A 153 -11.19 -21.01 -0.04
C VAL A 153 -11.61 -19.57 -0.37
N THR A 154 -10.92 -18.60 0.19
CA THR A 154 -11.06 -17.20 -0.21
C THR A 154 -10.28 -16.98 -1.50
N TYR A 155 -10.95 -16.48 -2.53
CA TYR A 155 -10.37 -16.17 -3.83
C TYR A 155 -10.04 -14.70 -3.96
N ALA A 156 -10.86 -13.82 -3.41
CA ALA A 156 -10.59 -12.39 -3.39
C ALA A 156 -11.22 -11.73 -2.16
N ASP A 157 -10.61 -10.66 -1.67
CA ASP A 157 -11.10 -9.90 -0.52
C ASP A 157 -10.78 -8.41 -0.68
N LEU A 158 -11.67 -7.55 -0.20
CA LEU A 158 -11.37 -6.17 0.14
C LEU A 158 -10.80 -6.19 1.56
N ASP A 159 -9.48 -6.28 1.67
CA ASP A 159 -8.77 -6.47 2.95
C ASP A 159 -8.88 -5.26 3.86
N VAL A 160 -8.76 -4.08 3.29
CA VAL A 160 -8.88 -2.79 3.97
C VAL A 160 -9.83 -1.93 3.17
N ASP A 161 -10.85 -1.41 3.85
CA ASP A 161 -11.86 -0.47 3.37
C ASP A 161 -11.67 0.80 4.19
N ASP A 162 -11.00 1.77 3.60
CA ASP A 162 -10.66 3.03 4.24
C ASP A 162 -11.67 4.09 3.81
N THR A 163 -12.34 4.70 4.76
CA THR A 163 -13.41 5.70 4.57
C THR A 163 -12.96 7.11 4.94
N ASP A 164 -11.66 7.31 5.08
CA ASP A 164 -11.04 8.57 5.44
C ASP A 164 -9.91 8.89 4.46
N TRP A 165 -9.47 10.13 4.37
CA TRP A 165 -8.45 10.55 3.41
C TRP A 165 -7.16 9.70 3.47
N GLU A 166 -6.40 9.72 2.37
CA GLU A 166 -5.11 9.07 2.14
C GLU A 166 -5.16 7.56 1.86
N GLY A 167 -6.17 6.82 2.32
CA GLY A 167 -6.17 5.36 2.23
C GLY A 167 -5.19 4.71 3.23
N PRO A 168 -4.83 3.46 3.09
CA PRO A 168 -5.01 2.63 1.91
C PRO A 168 -6.39 1.97 1.84
N GLU A 169 -6.97 1.87 0.66
CA GLU A 169 -7.95 0.83 0.38
C GLU A 169 -7.25 -0.32 -0.36
N THR A 170 -7.44 -1.54 0.11
CA THR A 170 -6.67 -2.68 -0.39
C THR A 170 -7.56 -3.85 -0.75
N THR A 171 -7.42 -4.31 -1.99
CA THR A 171 -8.11 -5.50 -2.50
C THR A 171 -7.08 -6.54 -2.95
N THR A 172 -7.21 -7.78 -2.48
CA THR A 172 -6.31 -8.87 -2.86
C THR A 172 -7.06 -9.99 -3.59
N ILE A 173 -6.50 -10.43 -4.71
CA ILE A 173 -6.82 -11.72 -5.33
C ILE A 173 -5.86 -12.73 -4.70
N TYR A 174 -6.37 -13.60 -3.83
CA TYR A 174 -5.60 -14.62 -3.13
C TYR A 174 -5.36 -15.87 -3.98
N LYS A 175 -6.31 -16.16 -4.89
CA LYS A 175 -6.21 -17.29 -5.79
C LYS A 175 -6.82 -16.93 -7.14
N GLN A 176 -6.00 -17.04 -8.17
CA GLN A 176 -6.41 -16.67 -9.51
C GLN A 176 -7.29 -17.76 -10.16
N THR A 177 -8.32 -17.32 -10.85
CA THR A 177 -9.13 -18.13 -11.78
C THR A 177 -8.92 -17.60 -13.19
N ALA A 178 -8.78 -18.49 -14.16
CA ALA A 178 -8.57 -18.08 -15.55
C ALA A 178 -9.73 -17.22 -16.07
N GLY A 179 -9.42 -16.05 -16.60
CA GLY A 179 -10.39 -15.11 -17.12
C GLY A 179 -9.97 -13.65 -17.00
N THR A 180 -10.91 -12.75 -17.22
CA THR A 180 -10.68 -11.30 -17.16
C THR A 180 -11.14 -10.75 -15.82
N TYR A 181 -10.23 -10.04 -15.14
CA TYR A 181 -10.52 -9.23 -13.99
C TYR A 181 -10.62 -7.76 -14.40
N SER A 182 -11.51 -7.03 -13.73
CA SER A 182 -11.66 -5.59 -13.88
C SER A 182 -11.59 -4.95 -12.51
N PHE A 183 -10.65 -4.05 -12.33
CA PHE A 183 -10.52 -3.21 -11.14
C PHE A 183 -10.87 -1.78 -11.52
N TYR A 184 -11.76 -1.13 -10.76
CA TYR A 184 -12.18 0.24 -10.99
C TYR A 184 -12.51 0.94 -9.67
N ILE A 185 -12.60 2.26 -9.69
CA ILE A 185 -12.71 3.12 -8.52
C ILE A 185 -13.92 4.03 -8.70
N TYR A 186 -14.65 4.23 -7.64
CA TYR A 186 -15.75 5.20 -7.53
C TYR A 186 -15.43 6.28 -6.50
#